data_89f1798407629ecfd23606483101a95a
#
_entry.id   89f1798407629ecfd23606483101a95a
#
_cell.length_a   1.000
_cell.length_b   1.000
_cell.length_c   1.000
_cell.angle_alpha   90.00
_cell.angle_beta   90.00
_cell.angle_gamma   90.00
#
_symmetry.space_group_name_H-M   'P 1'
#
loop_
_entity.id
_entity.type
_entity.pdbx_description
1 polymer ?
#
loop_
_entity_poly.entity_id
_entity_poly.type
_entity_poly.pdbx_seq_one_letter_code
_entity_poly.pdbx_strand_id
1 'polypeptide(L)'
;MSKVNKVVLAYSGGLDTSIILKWLQDTYDCEVVTFTADIGQGEEVEPARAKAEAMGIKEIYIEDLREEFARDYVFPMFRANTIYEGEYLLGTSIARPLIAKRLVDIAEEVGAQAISHGATGKGNDQVRFELGAYALSPEIQVIAPWREWDLSSRQSLLDYAEEHGIPVEMKRGKKSPYSMDANLLHISYEGDILEDPWNEPEDSMWRWSVSPENAPDEATYIELSYEKGDIVAIDGKAMSAAAVMEYLNKVGGANGIGRLDMVENRYVGMKARGCYETPAGTIMIPAHRAIESITIDREVAHLKDELMPRYASLIYNGYWWSPEREMLQVMIDKSQETVNGKVRLKLYKGNVIVVGRASETNSLFDEAIATFEDDDGAYNQQDAEGFIKLNALRLRTAGRKK
;
A
#
# COMPACT_ATOMS: atom_id res chain seq x y z
N MET A 1 17.96 10.12 -29.90
CA MET A 1 17.65 10.53 -28.54
C MET A 1 18.27 11.90 -28.29
N SER A 2 17.55 12.84 -27.72
CA SER A 2 18.13 14.13 -27.31
C SER A 2 19.20 13.89 -26.24
N LYS A 3 20.27 14.70 -26.24
CA LYS A 3 21.31 14.60 -25.20
C LYS A 3 20.66 14.89 -23.84
N VAL A 4 20.81 13.99 -22.87
CA VAL A 4 20.38 14.18 -21.49
C VAL A 4 21.42 15.03 -20.78
N ASN A 5 21.06 16.22 -20.35
CA ASN A 5 21.97 17.11 -19.61
C ASN A 5 21.66 17.16 -18.11
N LYS A 6 20.44 16.82 -17.71
CA LYS A 6 19.99 16.80 -16.31
C LYS A 6 19.03 15.64 -16.07
N VAL A 7 19.20 14.91 -14.96
CA VAL A 7 18.39 13.75 -14.55
C VAL A 7 17.93 13.93 -13.11
N VAL A 8 16.67 13.61 -12.79
CA VAL A 8 16.20 13.49 -11.41
C VAL A 8 16.20 12.02 -11.01
N LEU A 9 16.95 11.71 -9.95
CA LEU A 9 17.12 10.35 -9.43
C LEU A 9 16.26 10.13 -8.18
N ALA A 10 15.42 9.06 -8.17
CA ALA A 10 14.85 8.53 -6.93
C ALA A 10 15.97 7.98 -6.05
N TYR A 11 16.29 8.68 -4.98
CA TYR A 11 17.49 8.45 -4.18
C TYR A 11 17.14 8.05 -2.75
N SER A 12 17.49 6.83 -2.35
CA SER A 12 17.29 6.34 -0.99
C SER A 12 18.50 6.53 -0.07
N GLY A 13 19.65 6.94 -0.61
CA GLY A 13 20.91 6.98 0.12
C GLY A 13 21.51 5.59 0.40
N GLY A 14 20.92 4.53 -0.15
CA GLY A 14 21.47 3.18 -0.10
C GLY A 14 22.65 2.97 -1.05
N LEU A 15 23.27 1.79 -1.00
CA LEU A 15 24.41 1.44 -1.86
C LEU A 15 24.04 1.57 -3.33
N ASP A 16 22.97 0.92 -3.76
CA ASP A 16 22.57 0.85 -5.16
C ASP A 16 22.30 2.24 -5.75
N THR A 17 21.51 3.07 -5.06
CA THR A 17 21.20 4.41 -5.54
C THR A 17 22.40 5.37 -5.51
N SER A 18 23.36 5.17 -4.61
CA SER A 18 24.61 5.95 -4.60
C SER A 18 25.52 5.57 -5.77
N ILE A 19 25.57 4.29 -6.14
CA ILE A 19 26.27 3.84 -7.34
C ILE A 19 25.58 4.38 -8.60
N ILE A 20 24.27 4.28 -8.67
CA ILE A 20 23.46 4.84 -9.78
C ILE A 20 23.73 6.32 -9.97
N LEU A 21 23.78 7.09 -8.89
CA LEU A 21 24.09 8.52 -8.94
C LEU A 21 25.43 8.78 -9.66
N LYS A 22 26.49 8.10 -9.23
CA LYS A 22 27.81 8.24 -9.84
C LYS A 22 27.84 7.74 -11.28
N TRP A 23 27.22 6.61 -11.55
CA TRP A 23 27.14 6.03 -12.88
C TRP A 23 26.42 6.95 -13.88
N LEU A 24 25.33 7.62 -13.45
CA LEU A 24 24.63 8.61 -14.26
C LEU A 24 25.53 9.80 -14.63
N GLN A 25 26.28 10.33 -13.66
CA GLN A 25 27.23 11.42 -13.91
C GLN A 25 28.28 11.01 -14.94
N ASP A 26 28.87 9.83 -14.81
CA ASP A 26 29.99 9.37 -15.65
C ASP A 26 29.51 8.92 -17.05
N THR A 27 28.37 8.22 -17.13
CA THR A 27 27.89 7.65 -18.39
C THR A 27 27.21 8.68 -19.29
N TYR A 28 26.42 9.58 -18.69
CA TYR A 28 25.63 10.58 -19.44
C TYR A 28 26.31 11.95 -19.48
N ASP A 29 27.39 12.17 -18.72
CA ASP A 29 28.01 13.48 -18.54
C ASP A 29 26.94 14.56 -18.22
N CYS A 30 26.09 14.26 -17.25
CA CYS A 30 24.90 15.03 -16.89
C CYS A 30 24.90 15.49 -15.44
N GLU A 31 24.14 16.53 -15.16
CA GLU A 31 23.79 16.94 -13.81
C GLU A 31 22.75 15.99 -13.20
N VAL A 32 22.96 15.55 -11.95
CA VAL A 32 22.01 14.72 -11.22
C VAL A 32 21.40 15.52 -10.09
N VAL A 33 20.08 15.56 -10.07
CA VAL A 33 19.23 16.04 -8.97
C VAL A 33 18.73 14.84 -8.19
N THR A 34 18.81 14.86 -6.87
CA THR A 34 18.31 13.74 -6.05
C THR A 34 16.99 14.09 -5.39
N PHE A 35 16.09 13.11 -5.39
CA PHE A 35 14.81 13.19 -4.70
C PHE A 35 14.63 12.01 -3.75
N THR A 36 14.33 12.32 -2.48
CA THR A 36 13.98 11.36 -1.43
C THR A 36 12.61 11.72 -0.89
N ALA A 37 11.66 10.80 -1.00
CA ALA A 37 10.34 10.94 -0.40
C ALA A 37 10.36 10.39 1.02
N ASP A 38 9.92 11.17 2.01
CA ASP A 38 9.52 10.64 3.32
C ASP A 38 8.03 10.25 3.24
N ILE A 39 7.78 8.96 3.21
CA ILE A 39 6.46 8.34 3.23
C ILE A 39 6.27 7.46 4.48
N GLY A 40 7.09 7.69 5.52
CA GLY A 40 7.04 6.98 6.80
C GLY A 40 7.98 5.79 6.91
N GLN A 41 9.09 5.76 6.15
CA GLN A 41 10.12 4.72 6.25
C GLN A 41 11.05 4.87 7.47
N GLY A 42 10.95 5.99 8.21
CA GLY A 42 11.68 6.21 9.45
C GLY A 42 13.08 6.82 9.25
N GLU A 43 14.11 6.24 9.88
CA GLU A 43 15.45 6.83 10.03
C GLU A 43 16.29 6.95 8.72
N GLU A 44 15.81 6.43 7.61
CA GLU A 44 16.58 6.37 6.35
C GLU A 44 16.63 7.71 5.59
N VAL A 45 15.79 8.66 5.94
CA VAL A 45 15.61 9.93 5.20
C VAL A 45 16.75 10.91 5.43
N GLU A 46 17.12 11.17 6.68
CA GLU A 46 18.17 12.15 7.03
C GLU A 46 19.58 11.81 6.51
N PRO A 47 20.05 10.54 6.55
CA PRO A 47 21.36 10.20 5.99
C PRO A 47 21.48 10.40 4.48
N ALA A 48 20.38 10.42 3.73
CA ALA A 48 20.38 10.56 2.29
C ALA A 48 20.97 11.93 1.84
N ARG A 49 20.62 13.01 2.53
CA ARG A 49 21.15 14.36 2.23
C ARG A 49 22.66 14.40 2.33
N ALA A 50 23.21 14.00 3.47
CA ALA A 50 24.66 14.07 3.72
C ALA A 50 25.45 13.24 2.69
N LYS A 51 24.89 12.10 2.27
CA LYS A 51 25.53 11.25 1.23
C LYS A 51 25.49 11.90 -0.15
N ALA A 52 24.36 12.50 -0.53
CA ALA A 52 24.23 13.21 -1.80
C ALA A 52 25.20 14.42 -1.85
N GLU A 53 25.27 15.20 -0.77
CA GLU A 53 26.22 16.32 -0.65
C GLU A 53 27.67 15.87 -0.77
N ALA A 54 28.05 14.75 -0.10
CA ALA A 54 29.39 14.17 -0.18
C ALA A 54 29.75 13.70 -1.61
N MET A 55 28.76 13.39 -2.45
CA MET A 55 28.91 13.04 -3.86
C MET A 55 28.81 14.25 -4.81
N GLY A 56 28.81 15.47 -4.27
CA GLY A 56 28.84 16.71 -5.04
C GLY A 56 27.49 17.17 -5.62
N ILE A 57 26.39 16.60 -5.14
CA ILE A 57 25.06 17.01 -5.58
C ILE A 57 24.70 18.37 -4.98
N LYS A 58 24.17 19.26 -5.83
CA LYS A 58 23.78 20.61 -5.45
C LYS A 58 22.28 20.77 -5.24
N GLU A 59 21.48 20.07 -6.03
CA GLU A 59 20.03 20.12 -5.98
C GLU A 59 19.52 18.81 -5.33
N ILE A 60 19.06 18.91 -4.07
CA ILE A 60 18.64 17.79 -3.23
C ILE A 60 17.25 18.08 -2.67
N TYR A 61 16.28 17.29 -3.10
CA TYR A 61 14.92 17.34 -2.63
C TYR A 61 14.69 16.23 -1.60
N ILE A 62 14.26 16.59 -0.41
CA ILE A 62 13.78 15.66 0.62
C ILE A 62 12.44 16.22 1.09
N GLU A 63 11.37 15.50 0.85
CA GLU A 63 10.02 15.99 1.08
C GLU A 63 9.23 15.06 2.00
N ASP A 64 8.56 15.64 2.99
CA ASP A 64 7.59 14.92 3.84
C ASP A 64 6.27 14.77 3.07
N LEU A 65 6.04 13.58 2.57
CA LEU A 65 4.85 13.21 1.80
C LEU A 65 3.93 12.25 2.57
N ARG A 66 4.13 12.08 3.88
CA ARG A 66 3.37 11.11 4.69
C ARG A 66 1.88 11.38 4.67
N GLU A 67 1.48 12.64 4.83
CA GLU A 67 0.06 13.00 4.81
C GLU A 67 -0.57 12.83 3.42
N GLU A 68 0.12 13.27 2.36
CA GLU A 68 -0.34 13.08 0.97
C GLU A 68 -0.45 11.58 0.64
N PHE A 69 0.55 10.78 1.04
CA PHE A 69 0.55 9.35 0.84
C PHE A 69 -0.66 8.66 1.51
N ALA A 70 -0.91 8.97 2.78
CA ALA A 70 -2.00 8.38 3.52
C ALA A 70 -3.37 8.83 2.96
N ARG A 71 -3.57 10.15 2.79
CA ARG A 71 -4.85 10.74 2.41
C ARG A 71 -5.25 10.47 0.97
N ASP A 72 -4.30 10.62 0.02
CA ASP A 72 -4.62 10.67 -1.41
C ASP A 72 -4.33 9.35 -2.14
N TYR A 73 -3.63 8.41 -1.49
CA TYR A 73 -3.29 7.09 -2.07
C TYR A 73 -3.80 5.93 -1.22
N VAL A 74 -3.46 5.89 0.06
CA VAL A 74 -3.84 4.76 0.92
C VAL A 74 -5.33 4.75 1.22
N PHE A 75 -5.91 5.85 1.70
CA PHE A 75 -7.33 5.91 2.06
C PHE A 75 -8.25 5.63 0.86
N PRO A 76 -8.04 6.23 -0.34
CA PRO A 76 -8.82 5.87 -1.52
C PRO A 76 -8.81 4.37 -1.86
N MET A 77 -7.66 3.72 -1.68
CA MET A 77 -7.52 2.28 -1.85
C MET A 77 -8.34 1.50 -0.79
N PHE A 78 -8.33 1.95 0.45
CA PHE A 78 -9.11 1.31 1.53
C PHE A 78 -10.62 1.51 1.38
N ARG A 79 -11.09 2.62 0.79
CA ARG A 79 -12.51 2.78 0.42
C ARG A 79 -13.01 1.66 -0.49
N ALA A 80 -12.15 1.09 -1.32
CA ALA A 80 -12.44 -0.07 -2.16
C ALA A 80 -12.31 -1.41 -1.43
N ASN A 81 -11.90 -1.45 -0.16
CA ASN A 81 -11.48 -2.67 0.57
C ASN A 81 -10.44 -3.49 -0.22
N THR A 82 -9.46 -2.81 -0.81
CA THR A 82 -8.54 -3.38 -1.79
C THR A 82 -7.61 -4.41 -1.17
N ILE A 83 -7.63 -5.61 -1.71
CA ILE A 83 -6.73 -6.71 -1.35
C ILE A 83 -6.30 -7.42 -2.64
N TYR A 84 -4.99 -7.54 -2.87
CA TYR A 84 -4.45 -8.28 -4.00
C TYR A 84 -4.23 -9.74 -3.61
N GLU A 85 -4.70 -10.66 -4.48
CA GLU A 85 -4.60 -12.12 -4.29
C GLU A 85 -5.11 -12.63 -2.92
N GLY A 86 -6.09 -11.92 -2.34
CA GLY A 86 -6.76 -12.32 -1.10
C GLY A 86 -6.06 -11.88 0.19
N GLU A 87 -4.83 -11.40 0.16
CA GLU A 87 -4.04 -11.13 1.36
C GLU A 87 -3.22 -9.84 1.31
N TYR A 88 -2.62 -9.47 0.16
CA TYR A 88 -1.67 -8.37 0.07
C TYR A 88 -2.34 -7.00 0.03
N LEU A 89 -1.97 -6.12 0.97
CA LEU A 89 -2.50 -4.76 1.12
C LEU A 89 -1.75 -3.69 0.31
N LEU A 90 -0.94 -4.10 -0.67
CA LEU A 90 -0.36 -3.26 -1.72
C LEU A 90 0.60 -2.14 -1.27
N GLY A 91 1.22 -2.24 -0.09
CA GLY A 91 2.02 -1.15 0.49
C GLY A 91 3.17 -0.64 -0.41
N THR A 92 3.94 -1.54 -1.05
CA THR A 92 4.95 -1.13 -2.02
C THR A 92 4.32 -0.57 -3.29
N SER A 93 3.25 -1.23 -3.79
CA SER A 93 2.63 -0.87 -5.07
C SER A 93 2.01 0.51 -5.05
N ILE A 94 1.36 0.89 -3.93
CA ILE A 94 0.67 2.19 -3.79
C ILE A 94 1.63 3.35 -3.50
N ALA A 95 2.84 3.08 -3.05
CA ALA A 95 3.86 4.10 -2.81
C ALA A 95 4.47 4.65 -4.11
N ARG A 96 4.63 3.79 -5.12
CA ARG A 96 5.33 4.15 -6.36
C ARG A 96 4.63 5.21 -7.20
N PRO A 97 3.28 5.28 -7.32
CA PRO A 97 2.58 6.35 -8.01
C PRO A 97 2.87 7.75 -7.47
N LEU A 98 2.93 7.93 -6.15
CA LEU A 98 3.27 9.21 -5.53
C LEU A 98 4.72 9.60 -5.81
N ILE A 99 5.66 8.65 -5.63
CA ILE A 99 7.08 8.91 -5.87
C ILE A 99 7.32 9.24 -7.34
N ALA A 100 6.71 8.51 -8.27
CA ALA A 100 6.82 8.76 -9.71
C ALA A 100 6.26 10.15 -10.08
N LYS A 101 5.12 10.54 -9.49
CA LYS A 101 4.55 11.87 -9.69
C LYS A 101 5.54 12.96 -9.28
N ARG A 102 6.08 12.88 -8.05
CA ARG A 102 7.04 13.90 -7.59
C ARG A 102 8.34 13.93 -8.36
N LEU A 103 8.84 12.77 -8.84
CA LEU A 103 9.99 12.73 -9.74
C LEU A 103 9.73 13.52 -11.04
N VAL A 104 8.56 13.35 -11.63
CA VAL A 104 8.14 14.08 -12.85
C VAL A 104 7.97 15.56 -12.54
N ASP A 105 7.26 15.93 -11.46
CA ASP A 105 7.07 17.31 -11.05
C ASP A 105 8.42 18.04 -10.87
N ILE A 106 9.38 17.41 -10.15
CA ILE A 106 10.73 17.98 -9.95
C ILE A 106 11.48 18.06 -11.29
N ALA A 107 11.35 17.05 -12.15
CA ALA A 107 12.00 17.10 -13.48
C ALA A 107 11.52 18.29 -14.30
N GLU A 108 10.23 18.59 -14.26
CA GLU A 108 9.66 19.79 -14.91
C GLU A 108 10.15 21.08 -14.25
N GLU A 109 10.17 21.15 -12.91
CA GLU A 109 10.64 22.31 -12.12
C GLU A 109 12.09 22.69 -12.45
N VAL A 110 12.99 21.68 -12.55
CA VAL A 110 14.42 21.90 -12.78
C VAL A 110 14.83 21.83 -14.26
N GLY A 111 13.89 21.56 -15.16
CA GLY A 111 14.14 21.43 -16.61
C GLY A 111 14.95 20.17 -16.95
N ALA A 112 14.81 19.08 -16.20
CA ALA A 112 15.46 17.81 -16.48
C ALA A 112 14.78 17.09 -17.65
N GLN A 113 15.58 16.38 -18.47
CA GLN A 113 15.10 15.63 -19.63
C GLN A 113 14.76 14.20 -19.27
N ALA A 114 15.24 13.72 -18.11
CA ALA A 114 15.05 12.34 -17.70
C ALA A 114 14.84 12.20 -16.19
N ILE A 115 14.18 11.10 -15.83
CA ILE A 115 14.17 10.58 -14.47
C ILE A 115 14.93 9.26 -14.41
N SER A 116 15.39 8.88 -13.20
CA SER A 116 16.03 7.59 -12.97
C SER A 116 15.57 6.96 -11.67
N HIS A 117 15.58 5.63 -11.61
CA HIS A 117 15.22 4.84 -10.44
C HIS A 117 16.14 3.63 -10.23
N GLY A 118 16.20 3.15 -8.99
CA GLY A 118 17.02 2.00 -8.60
C GLY A 118 16.32 0.65 -8.66
N ALA A 119 15.13 0.56 -9.24
CA ALA A 119 14.39 -0.70 -9.34
C ALA A 119 15.08 -1.69 -10.28
N THR A 120 15.21 -2.95 -9.83
CA THR A 120 15.84 -4.03 -10.61
C THR A 120 14.93 -4.51 -11.73
N GLY A 121 15.52 -5.08 -12.79
CA GLY A 121 14.79 -5.66 -13.92
C GLY A 121 13.92 -6.89 -13.60
N LYS A 122 14.07 -7.46 -12.40
CA LYS A 122 13.28 -8.61 -11.91
C LYS A 122 12.06 -8.20 -11.07
N GLY A 123 11.99 -6.94 -10.65
CA GLY A 123 10.92 -6.41 -9.79
C GLY A 123 9.79 -5.73 -10.56
N ASN A 124 8.61 -5.65 -9.95
CA ASN A 124 7.49 -4.88 -10.48
C ASN A 124 7.71 -3.36 -10.41
N ASP A 125 8.59 -2.89 -9.53
CA ASP A 125 8.75 -1.47 -9.26
C ASP A 125 9.22 -0.68 -10.46
N GLN A 126 10.08 -1.27 -11.33
CA GLN A 126 10.44 -0.65 -12.59
C GLN A 126 9.19 -0.33 -13.45
N VAL A 127 8.24 -1.28 -13.51
CA VAL A 127 6.99 -1.10 -14.27
C VAL A 127 6.16 0.03 -13.66
N ARG A 128 6.04 0.06 -12.33
CA ARG A 128 5.27 1.07 -11.59
C ARG A 128 5.82 2.48 -11.77
N PHE A 129 7.14 2.66 -11.68
CA PHE A 129 7.78 3.95 -11.92
C PHE A 129 7.59 4.42 -13.35
N GLU A 130 7.85 3.55 -14.32
CA GLU A 130 7.83 3.93 -15.74
C GLU A 130 6.43 4.18 -16.26
N LEU A 131 5.46 3.31 -15.95
CA LEU A 131 4.06 3.55 -16.34
C LEU A 131 3.51 4.83 -15.69
N GLY A 132 3.86 5.10 -14.43
CA GLY A 132 3.51 6.36 -13.77
C GLY A 132 4.11 7.58 -14.46
N ALA A 133 5.39 7.52 -14.78
CA ALA A 133 6.09 8.61 -15.46
C ALA A 133 5.52 8.88 -16.85
N TYR A 134 5.32 7.84 -17.67
CA TYR A 134 4.77 7.99 -19.03
C TYR A 134 3.32 8.46 -19.04
N ALA A 135 2.52 8.11 -18.01
CA ALA A 135 1.16 8.60 -17.90
C ALA A 135 1.11 10.10 -17.57
N LEU A 136 2.06 10.60 -16.76
CA LEU A 136 2.11 11.99 -16.31
C LEU A 136 2.89 12.89 -17.27
N SER A 137 3.97 12.39 -17.86
CA SER A 137 4.82 13.11 -18.80
C SER A 137 5.26 12.18 -19.94
N PRO A 138 4.46 12.05 -21.02
CA PRO A 138 4.66 11.06 -22.09
C PRO A 138 6.02 11.13 -22.80
N GLU A 139 6.65 12.30 -22.81
CA GLU A 139 7.91 12.53 -23.51
C GLU A 139 9.15 12.39 -22.59
N ILE A 140 8.95 12.16 -21.28
CA ILE A 140 10.07 12.06 -20.35
C ILE A 140 10.90 10.80 -20.62
N GLN A 141 12.22 10.95 -20.63
CA GLN A 141 13.09 9.79 -20.72
C GLN A 141 13.22 9.12 -19.35
N VAL A 142 13.11 7.78 -19.31
CA VAL A 142 13.39 7.01 -18.09
C VAL A 142 14.71 6.26 -18.28
N ILE A 143 15.64 6.48 -17.35
CA ILE A 143 16.91 5.78 -17.30
C ILE A 143 16.83 4.74 -16.18
N ALA A 144 16.96 3.47 -16.53
CA ALA A 144 16.89 2.34 -15.62
C ALA A 144 18.23 1.58 -15.60
N PRO A 145 19.21 1.99 -14.77
CA PRO A 145 20.58 1.51 -14.81
C PRO A 145 20.72 -0.01 -14.72
N TRP A 146 19.86 -0.68 -13.94
CA TRP A 146 19.85 -2.15 -13.84
C TRP A 146 19.63 -2.89 -15.17
N ARG A 147 19.16 -2.22 -16.20
CA ARG A 147 18.99 -2.76 -17.54
C ARG A 147 20.09 -2.35 -18.52
N GLU A 148 20.94 -1.41 -18.12
CA GLU A 148 21.91 -0.77 -18.99
C GLU A 148 23.37 -1.07 -18.60
N TRP A 149 23.66 -1.26 -17.31
CA TRP A 149 25.00 -1.48 -16.79
C TRP A 149 25.37 -2.97 -16.65
N ASP A 150 26.67 -3.25 -16.52
CA ASP A 150 27.21 -4.61 -16.36
C ASP A 150 27.37 -5.03 -14.88
N LEU A 151 26.93 -4.19 -13.92
CA LEU A 151 27.06 -4.42 -12.49
C LEU A 151 25.99 -5.40 -12.00
N SER A 152 26.16 -6.69 -12.25
CA SER A 152 25.11 -7.71 -12.04
C SER A 152 25.13 -8.36 -10.65
N SER A 153 26.13 -8.08 -9.82
CA SER A 153 26.31 -8.71 -8.50
C SER A 153 26.59 -7.67 -7.41
N ARG A 154 26.28 -8.05 -6.15
CA ARG A 154 26.63 -7.21 -4.99
C ARG A 154 28.12 -6.94 -4.92
N GLN A 155 28.96 -7.90 -5.29
CA GLN A 155 30.41 -7.73 -5.27
C GLN A 155 30.84 -6.69 -6.31
N SER A 156 30.33 -6.77 -7.55
CA SER A 156 30.64 -5.78 -8.58
C SER A 156 30.18 -4.37 -8.22
N LEU A 157 29.08 -4.23 -7.47
CA LEU A 157 28.64 -2.94 -6.93
C LEU A 157 29.61 -2.40 -5.87
N LEU A 158 30.12 -3.26 -4.97
CA LEU A 158 31.10 -2.86 -3.95
C LEU A 158 32.44 -2.48 -4.57
N ASP A 159 32.91 -3.24 -5.55
CA ASP A 159 34.16 -2.96 -6.29
C ASP A 159 34.06 -1.61 -7.02
N TYR A 160 32.91 -1.34 -7.68
CA TYR A 160 32.66 -0.05 -8.31
C TYR A 160 32.62 1.10 -7.30
N ALA A 161 31.99 0.88 -6.14
CA ALA A 161 31.94 1.89 -5.10
C ALA A 161 33.32 2.22 -4.54
N GLU A 162 34.18 1.22 -4.36
CA GLU A 162 35.57 1.41 -3.92
C GLU A 162 36.40 2.17 -4.97
N GLU A 163 36.31 1.78 -6.25
CA GLU A 163 37.03 2.39 -7.37
C GLU A 163 36.68 3.89 -7.52
N HIS A 164 35.40 4.23 -7.32
CA HIS A 164 34.90 5.60 -7.48
C HIS A 164 34.84 6.40 -6.17
N GLY A 165 35.33 5.86 -5.06
CA GLY A 165 35.38 6.54 -3.76
C GLY A 165 33.99 6.86 -3.20
N ILE A 166 32.98 6.07 -3.55
CA ILE A 166 31.62 6.25 -3.04
C ILE A 166 31.57 5.85 -1.57
N PRO A 167 31.10 6.71 -0.66
CA PRO A 167 31.03 6.40 0.75
C PRO A 167 30.03 5.27 1.02
N VAL A 168 30.54 4.06 1.16
CA VAL A 168 29.75 2.90 1.59
C VAL A 168 29.89 2.79 3.09
N GLU A 169 28.85 3.09 3.82
CA GLU A 169 28.79 2.73 5.23
C GLU A 169 28.78 1.20 5.36
N MET A 170 29.96 0.61 5.59
CA MET A 170 30.00 -0.70 6.21
C MET A 170 29.53 -0.50 7.67
N LYS A 171 28.22 -0.47 7.88
CA LYS A 171 27.70 -0.58 9.25
C LYS A 171 28.28 -1.84 9.85
N ARG A 172 29.22 -1.70 10.80
CA ARG A 172 29.78 -2.75 11.65
C ARG A 172 28.71 -3.25 12.62
N GLY A 173 27.60 -3.74 12.10
CA GLY A 173 26.51 -4.37 12.82
C GLY A 173 25.84 -5.31 11.83
N LYS A 174 25.24 -6.41 12.32
CA LYS A 174 24.52 -7.36 11.47
C LYS A 174 23.49 -6.58 10.63
N LYS A 175 23.80 -6.31 9.35
CA LYS A 175 22.82 -5.80 8.39
C LYS A 175 21.75 -6.88 8.31
N SER A 176 20.48 -6.47 8.32
CA SER A 176 19.40 -7.42 8.02
C SER A 176 19.77 -8.19 6.76
N PRO A 177 19.71 -9.52 6.74
CA PRO A 177 19.99 -10.30 5.54
C PRO A 177 18.91 -10.06 4.47
N TYR A 178 17.75 -9.55 4.89
CA TYR A 178 16.58 -9.31 4.05
C TYR A 178 16.66 -8.00 3.29
N SER A 179 16.17 -7.99 2.05
CA SER A 179 15.78 -6.78 1.34
C SER A 179 14.50 -6.24 1.96
N MET A 180 14.46 -4.95 2.25
CA MET A 180 13.35 -4.32 2.97
C MET A 180 12.91 -3.04 2.29
N ASP A 181 11.61 -2.83 2.24
CA ASP A 181 10.97 -1.57 1.85
C ASP A 181 9.95 -1.19 2.92
N ALA A 182 9.93 0.06 3.36
CA ALA A 182 9.07 0.52 4.44
C ALA A 182 8.36 1.83 4.07
N ASN A 183 7.12 1.97 4.50
CA ASN A 183 6.32 3.19 4.45
C ASN A 183 5.21 3.14 5.51
N LEU A 184 4.35 4.16 5.60
CA LEU A 184 3.25 4.21 6.58
C LEU A 184 2.30 2.99 6.54
N LEU A 185 2.16 2.30 5.40
CA LEU A 185 1.24 1.19 5.29
C LEU A 185 1.88 -0.14 5.68
N HIS A 186 3.16 -0.35 5.35
CA HIS A 186 3.80 -1.64 5.61
C HIS A 186 5.34 -1.58 5.74
N ILE A 187 5.91 -2.69 6.23
CA ILE A 187 7.28 -3.11 5.94
C ILE A 187 7.22 -4.41 5.15
N SER A 188 7.99 -4.51 4.07
CA SER A 188 8.20 -5.75 3.32
C SER A 188 9.57 -6.35 3.63
N TYR A 189 9.65 -7.67 3.58
CA TYR A 189 10.88 -8.45 3.75
C TYR A 189 10.96 -9.51 2.65
N GLU A 190 12.07 -9.54 1.93
CA GLU A 190 12.33 -10.50 0.85
C GLU A 190 13.78 -10.99 0.90
N GLY A 191 14.04 -12.16 0.29
CA GLY A 191 15.40 -12.70 0.13
C GLY A 191 15.88 -13.56 1.29
N ASP A 192 17.14 -13.98 1.23
CA ASP A 192 17.80 -14.86 2.19
C ASP A 192 17.00 -16.15 2.45
N ILE A 193 16.74 -16.54 3.70
CA ILE A 193 15.99 -17.76 4.03
C ILE A 193 14.55 -17.78 3.48
N LEU A 194 13.99 -16.60 3.17
CA LEU A 194 12.63 -16.46 2.63
C LEU A 194 12.53 -16.90 1.15
N GLU A 195 13.67 -17.08 0.46
CA GLU A 195 13.68 -17.60 -0.92
C GLU A 195 13.17 -19.03 -1.02
N ASP A 196 13.30 -19.83 0.06
CA ASP A 196 12.67 -21.12 0.18
C ASP A 196 11.32 -20.99 0.94
N PRO A 197 10.18 -21.21 0.26
CA PRO A 197 8.85 -21.07 0.88
C PRO A 197 8.59 -22.05 2.06
N TRP A 198 9.45 -23.04 2.25
CA TRP A 198 9.33 -24.00 3.35
C TRP A 198 9.97 -23.51 4.66
N ASN A 199 10.81 -22.47 4.59
CA ASN A 199 11.44 -21.92 5.77
C ASN A 199 10.50 -20.96 6.51
N GLU A 200 10.39 -21.12 7.82
CA GLU A 200 9.65 -20.20 8.69
C GLU A 200 10.38 -18.85 8.80
N PRO A 201 9.66 -17.71 8.71
CA PRO A 201 10.26 -16.40 8.95
C PRO A 201 10.79 -16.28 10.38
N GLU A 202 12.00 -15.75 10.53
CA GLU A 202 12.61 -15.57 11.86
C GLU A 202 11.87 -14.49 12.68
N ASP A 203 11.60 -14.77 13.97
CA ASP A 203 10.97 -13.78 14.87
C ASP A 203 11.76 -12.46 14.98
N SER A 204 13.09 -12.54 14.84
CA SER A 204 13.97 -11.36 14.88
C SER A 204 13.84 -10.42 13.68
N MET A 205 13.16 -10.86 12.61
CA MET A 205 12.94 -10.09 11.39
C MET A 205 11.93 -8.98 11.61
N TRP A 206 10.87 -9.24 12.38
CA TRP A 206 9.74 -8.35 12.56
C TRP A 206 10.10 -7.12 13.41
N ARG A 207 9.75 -5.91 12.93
CA ARG A 207 10.14 -4.64 13.54
C ARG A 207 8.99 -3.90 14.21
N TRP A 208 7.78 -4.01 13.68
CA TRP A 208 6.61 -3.28 14.16
C TRP A 208 5.73 -4.08 15.10
N SER A 209 5.74 -5.39 14.94
CA SER A 209 4.82 -6.28 15.66
C SER A 209 5.54 -7.25 16.57
N VAL A 210 4.98 -7.47 17.73
CA VAL A 210 5.32 -8.62 18.58
C VAL A 210 4.62 -9.87 18.03
N SER A 211 5.10 -11.06 18.39
CA SER A 211 4.35 -12.28 18.06
C SER A 211 3.03 -12.33 18.85
N PRO A 212 1.98 -12.99 18.35
CA PRO A 212 0.72 -13.14 19.07
C PRO A 212 0.88 -13.71 20.48
N GLU A 213 1.85 -14.63 20.68
CA GLU A 213 2.16 -15.23 21.97
C GLU A 213 2.70 -14.19 22.95
N ASN A 214 3.49 -13.23 22.47
CA ASN A 214 4.13 -12.18 23.25
C ASN A 214 3.26 -10.92 23.40
N ALA A 215 2.08 -10.88 22.75
CA ALA A 215 1.13 -9.79 22.87
C ALA A 215 0.45 -9.80 24.25
N PRO A 216 -0.03 -8.64 24.76
CA PRO A 216 -0.68 -8.53 26.07
C PRO A 216 -1.84 -9.51 26.26
N ASP A 217 -2.00 -9.99 27.50
CA ASP A 217 -3.13 -10.83 27.89
C ASP A 217 -4.44 -10.03 28.07
N GLU A 218 -4.33 -8.72 28.20
CA GLU A 218 -5.47 -7.81 28.22
C GLU A 218 -5.75 -7.27 26.80
N ALA A 219 -7.02 -7.32 26.39
CA ALA A 219 -7.43 -6.79 25.09
C ALA A 219 -7.42 -5.27 25.06
N THR A 220 -6.99 -4.70 23.94
CA THR A 220 -7.08 -3.27 23.67
C THR A 220 -8.39 -2.97 22.92
N TYR A 221 -9.17 -2.00 23.40
CA TYR A 221 -10.38 -1.53 22.72
C TYR A 221 -10.10 -0.18 22.09
N ILE A 222 -10.56 0.02 20.85
CA ILE A 222 -10.49 1.31 20.15
C ILE A 222 -11.83 1.57 19.43
N GLU A 223 -12.19 2.85 19.30
CA GLU A 223 -13.34 3.29 18.51
C GLU A 223 -12.86 4.13 17.32
N LEU A 224 -13.19 3.73 16.10
CA LEU A 224 -12.88 4.45 14.86
C LEU A 224 -14.13 5.21 14.41
N SER A 225 -13.99 6.52 14.15
CA SER A 225 -15.04 7.34 13.56
C SER A 225 -14.79 7.55 12.07
N TYR A 226 -15.82 7.35 11.27
CA TYR A 226 -15.78 7.40 9.81
C TYR A 226 -16.59 8.58 9.27
N GLU A 227 -16.04 9.24 8.25
CA GLU A 227 -16.74 10.20 7.38
C GLU A 227 -16.42 9.87 5.93
N LYS A 228 -17.47 9.58 5.14
CA LYS A 228 -17.35 9.20 3.71
C LYS A 228 -16.34 8.07 3.46
N GLY A 229 -16.34 7.07 4.34
CA GLY A 229 -15.45 5.91 4.26
C GLY A 229 -14.04 6.09 4.81
N ASP A 230 -13.64 7.31 5.18
CA ASP A 230 -12.34 7.57 5.77
C ASP A 230 -12.40 7.64 7.30
N ILE A 231 -11.34 7.19 7.97
CA ILE A 231 -11.19 7.34 9.41
C ILE A 231 -10.77 8.77 9.72
N VAL A 232 -11.60 9.51 10.46
CA VAL A 232 -11.36 10.91 10.82
C VAL A 232 -11.03 11.11 12.30
N ALA A 233 -11.33 10.12 13.15
CA ALA A 233 -11.01 10.17 14.58
C ALA A 233 -10.82 8.76 15.16
N ILE A 234 -10.01 8.67 16.22
CA ILE A 234 -9.85 7.47 17.04
C ILE A 234 -10.14 7.86 18.49
N ASP A 235 -11.00 7.09 19.18
CA ASP A 235 -11.46 7.32 20.55
C ASP A 235 -11.94 8.76 20.77
N GLY A 236 -12.67 9.31 19.78
CA GLY A 236 -13.21 10.67 19.77
C GLY A 236 -12.19 11.77 19.51
N LYS A 237 -10.92 11.46 19.30
CA LYS A 237 -9.86 12.42 18.97
C LYS A 237 -9.66 12.50 17.48
N ALA A 238 -9.91 13.66 16.87
CA ALA A 238 -9.66 13.90 15.46
C ALA A 238 -8.16 13.76 15.12
N MET A 239 -7.87 13.12 14.01
CA MET A 239 -6.51 12.87 13.54
C MET A 239 -6.42 13.06 12.03
N SER A 240 -5.22 13.42 11.53
CA SER A 240 -4.91 13.39 10.12
C SER A 240 -4.75 11.95 9.61
N ALA A 241 -4.77 11.75 8.30
CA ALA A 241 -4.66 10.41 7.71
C ALA A 241 -3.33 9.73 8.09
N ALA A 242 -2.21 10.44 8.05
CA ALA A 242 -0.91 9.92 8.48
C ALA A 242 -0.92 9.56 9.98
N ALA A 243 -1.47 10.43 10.83
CA ALA A 243 -1.54 10.17 12.28
C ALA A 243 -2.42 8.96 12.62
N VAL A 244 -3.51 8.72 11.88
CA VAL A 244 -4.33 7.50 11.98
C VAL A 244 -3.49 6.27 11.67
N MET A 245 -2.74 6.28 10.57
CA MET A 245 -1.89 5.15 10.18
C MET A 245 -0.82 4.86 11.23
N GLU A 246 -0.11 5.89 11.71
CA GLU A 246 0.91 5.76 12.74
C GLU A 246 0.35 5.18 14.05
N TYR A 247 -0.81 5.69 14.49
CA TYR A 247 -1.48 5.18 15.68
C TYR A 247 -1.88 3.71 15.55
N LEU A 248 -2.52 3.36 14.42
CA LEU A 248 -2.98 1.99 14.17
C LEU A 248 -1.81 1.01 14.00
N ASN A 249 -0.70 1.42 13.38
CA ASN A 249 0.51 0.61 13.31
C ASN A 249 1.06 0.32 14.70
N LYS A 250 1.13 1.34 15.56
CA LYS A 250 1.64 1.20 16.92
C LYS A 250 0.76 0.29 17.77
N VAL A 251 -0.54 0.54 17.81
CA VAL A 251 -1.47 -0.26 18.65
C VAL A 251 -1.65 -1.66 18.10
N GLY A 252 -1.72 -1.81 16.78
CA GLY A 252 -1.84 -3.11 16.13
C GLY A 252 -0.60 -3.98 16.33
N GLY A 253 0.57 -3.42 16.09
CA GLY A 253 1.84 -4.11 16.29
C GLY A 253 2.04 -4.56 17.74
N ALA A 254 1.69 -3.72 18.71
CA ALA A 254 1.74 -4.07 20.13
C ALA A 254 0.78 -5.23 20.51
N ASN A 255 -0.29 -5.43 19.75
CA ASN A 255 -1.26 -6.53 19.93
C ASN A 255 -0.98 -7.75 19.00
N GLY A 256 0.19 -7.80 18.36
CA GLY A 256 0.60 -8.92 17.49
C GLY A 256 -0.14 -8.98 16.16
N ILE A 257 -0.71 -7.86 15.69
CA ILE A 257 -1.51 -7.78 14.47
C ILE A 257 -0.64 -7.36 13.30
N GLY A 258 -0.90 -7.95 12.11
CA GLY A 258 -0.44 -7.44 10.83
C GLY A 258 0.72 -8.19 10.19
N ARG A 259 1.16 -9.33 10.72
CA ARG A 259 2.13 -10.20 10.04
C ARG A 259 1.46 -10.99 8.93
N LEU A 260 2.08 -11.00 7.76
CA LEU A 260 1.65 -11.75 6.58
C LEU A 260 2.86 -12.42 5.94
N ASP A 261 2.68 -13.66 5.50
CA ASP A 261 3.64 -14.43 4.70
C ASP A 261 2.88 -14.99 3.50
N MET A 262 3.25 -14.58 2.29
CA MET A 262 2.55 -15.01 1.09
C MET A 262 3.49 -15.20 -0.11
N VAL A 263 3.04 -15.99 -1.06
CA VAL A 263 3.65 -16.12 -2.38
C VAL A 263 2.74 -15.44 -3.39
N GLU A 264 3.15 -14.29 -3.89
CA GLU A 264 2.42 -13.47 -4.85
C GLU A 264 2.84 -13.74 -6.30
N ASN A 265 1.97 -13.43 -7.25
CA ASN A 265 2.29 -13.49 -8.67
C ASN A 265 2.70 -12.11 -9.17
N ARG A 266 4.01 -11.91 -9.41
CA ARG A 266 4.53 -10.65 -9.96
C ARG A 266 4.05 -10.43 -11.38
N TYR A 267 3.77 -9.16 -11.72
CA TYR A 267 3.33 -8.76 -13.05
C TYR A 267 4.34 -9.11 -14.15
N VAL A 268 5.63 -9.11 -13.81
CA VAL A 268 6.72 -9.55 -14.69
C VAL A 268 6.77 -11.08 -14.92
N GLY A 269 5.81 -11.84 -14.36
CA GLY A 269 5.56 -13.23 -14.74
C GLY A 269 6.19 -14.31 -13.84
N MET A 270 6.67 -13.94 -12.62
CA MET A 270 7.23 -14.90 -11.67
C MET A 270 6.47 -14.89 -10.36
N LYS A 271 6.55 -16.01 -9.63
CA LYS A 271 6.14 -16.07 -8.23
C LYS A 271 7.25 -15.56 -7.34
N ALA A 272 6.89 -14.80 -6.30
CA ALA A 272 7.82 -14.31 -5.30
C ALA A 272 7.20 -14.38 -3.92
N ARG A 273 7.96 -14.86 -2.93
CA ARG A 273 7.54 -14.81 -1.54
C ARG A 273 7.94 -13.47 -0.94
N GLY A 274 6.98 -12.86 -0.27
CA GLY A 274 7.17 -11.67 0.56
C GLY A 274 6.56 -11.88 1.93
N CYS A 275 7.26 -11.40 2.96
CA CYS A 275 6.70 -11.26 4.30
C CYS A 275 6.45 -9.78 4.57
N TYR A 276 5.32 -9.47 5.20
CA TYR A 276 4.88 -8.10 5.39
C TYR A 276 4.42 -7.85 6.82
N GLU A 277 4.67 -6.64 7.32
CA GLU A 277 4.02 -6.11 8.52
C GLU A 277 3.09 -4.97 8.12
N THR A 278 1.79 -5.16 8.34
CA THR A 278 0.74 -4.21 7.94
C THR A 278 -0.29 -4.00 9.05
N PRO A 279 0.10 -3.60 10.26
CA PRO A 279 -0.83 -3.55 11.40
C PRO A 279 -2.02 -2.62 11.16
N ALA A 280 -1.78 -1.40 10.68
CA ALA A 280 -2.85 -0.44 10.37
C ALA A 280 -3.80 -1.00 9.31
N GLY A 281 -3.27 -1.47 8.19
CA GLY A 281 -4.10 -2.00 7.10
C GLY A 281 -4.94 -3.20 7.53
N THR A 282 -4.36 -4.09 8.34
CA THR A 282 -5.06 -5.27 8.89
C THR A 282 -6.21 -4.87 9.82
N ILE A 283 -6.10 -3.74 10.53
CA ILE A 283 -7.20 -3.19 11.35
C ILE A 283 -8.23 -2.49 10.47
N MET A 284 -7.81 -1.72 9.49
CA MET A 284 -8.68 -0.89 8.66
C MET A 284 -9.67 -1.68 7.82
N ILE A 285 -9.26 -2.80 7.21
CA ILE A 285 -10.14 -3.62 6.34
C ILE A 285 -11.39 -4.12 7.07
N PRO A 286 -11.31 -4.89 8.16
CA PRO A 286 -12.50 -5.37 8.86
C PRO A 286 -13.31 -4.23 9.48
N ALA A 287 -12.69 -3.14 9.90
CA ALA A 287 -13.38 -1.98 10.44
C ALA A 287 -14.20 -1.25 9.36
N HIS A 288 -13.61 -1.01 8.18
CA HIS A 288 -14.30 -0.38 7.07
C HIS A 288 -15.46 -1.24 6.56
N ARG A 289 -15.25 -2.54 6.39
CA ARG A 289 -16.34 -3.47 6.05
C ARG A 289 -17.46 -3.49 7.10
N ALA A 290 -17.11 -3.29 8.37
CA ALA A 290 -18.12 -3.26 9.43
C ALA A 290 -19.03 -2.02 9.34
N ILE A 291 -18.50 -0.83 9.05
CA ILE A 291 -19.33 0.36 8.87
C ILE A 291 -20.12 0.28 7.56
N GLU A 292 -19.51 -0.19 6.48
CA GLU A 292 -20.23 -0.40 5.21
C GLU A 292 -21.42 -1.35 5.34
N SER A 293 -21.30 -2.38 6.17
CA SER A 293 -22.37 -3.39 6.34
C SER A 293 -23.71 -2.82 6.82
N ILE A 294 -23.70 -1.61 7.39
CA ILE A 294 -24.92 -0.95 7.86
C ILE A 294 -25.22 0.36 7.11
N THR A 295 -24.36 0.81 6.20
CA THR A 295 -24.49 2.14 5.58
C THR A 295 -24.59 2.13 4.07
N ILE A 296 -24.26 1.02 3.40
CA ILE A 296 -24.42 0.91 1.95
C ILE A 296 -25.42 -0.17 1.56
N ASP A 297 -26.10 0.09 0.44
CA ASP A 297 -27.07 -0.85 -0.14
C ASP A 297 -26.38 -2.17 -0.54
N ARG A 298 -27.13 -3.28 -0.44
CA ARG A 298 -26.66 -4.63 -0.75
C ARG A 298 -26.07 -4.74 -2.15
N GLU A 299 -26.78 -4.24 -3.16
CA GLU A 299 -26.35 -4.39 -4.56
C GLU A 299 -25.12 -3.52 -4.86
N VAL A 300 -25.00 -2.35 -4.22
CA VAL A 300 -23.81 -1.50 -4.28
C VAL A 300 -22.62 -2.19 -3.62
N ALA A 301 -22.81 -2.84 -2.46
CA ALA A 301 -21.76 -3.59 -1.78
C ALA A 301 -21.24 -4.75 -2.66
N HIS A 302 -22.15 -5.53 -3.26
CA HIS A 302 -21.79 -6.64 -4.14
C HIS A 302 -21.05 -6.15 -5.38
N LEU A 303 -21.54 -5.10 -6.06
CA LEU A 303 -20.86 -4.51 -7.22
C LEU A 303 -19.45 -4.04 -6.87
N LYS A 304 -19.28 -3.38 -5.71
CA LYS A 304 -17.96 -2.94 -5.24
C LYS A 304 -17.02 -4.13 -5.01
N ASP A 305 -17.50 -5.21 -4.40
CA ASP A 305 -16.71 -6.43 -4.17
C ASP A 305 -16.34 -7.14 -5.49
N GLU A 306 -17.17 -7.11 -6.51
CA GLU A 306 -16.86 -7.64 -7.85
C GLU A 306 -15.77 -6.83 -8.56
N LEU A 307 -15.73 -5.51 -8.35
CA LEU A 307 -14.76 -4.61 -8.98
C LEU A 307 -13.42 -4.56 -8.23
N MET A 308 -13.39 -4.87 -6.94
CA MET A 308 -12.20 -4.77 -6.10
C MET A 308 -10.98 -5.55 -6.65
N PRO A 309 -11.10 -6.81 -7.14
CA PRO A 309 -9.94 -7.53 -7.68
C PRO A 309 -9.35 -6.85 -8.92
N ARG A 310 -10.19 -6.24 -9.76
CA ARG A 310 -9.71 -5.46 -10.92
C ARG A 310 -8.98 -4.21 -10.47
N TYR A 311 -9.52 -3.48 -9.52
CA TYR A 311 -8.90 -2.29 -8.95
C TYR A 311 -7.56 -2.63 -8.28
N ALA A 312 -7.50 -3.70 -7.48
CA ALA A 312 -6.27 -4.20 -6.88
C ALA A 312 -5.19 -4.53 -7.92
N SER A 313 -5.58 -5.21 -9.01
CA SER A 313 -4.66 -5.55 -10.11
C SER A 313 -4.12 -4.31 -10.82
N LEU A 314 -4.91 -3.28 -11.01
CA LEU A 314 -4.45 -2.01 -11.61
C LEU A 314 -3.38 -1.36 -10.74
N ILE A 315 -3.58 -1.30 -9.42
CA ILE A 315 -2.59 -0.75 -8.48
C ILE A 315 -1.33 -1.62 -8.48
N TYR A 316 -1.48 -2.92 -8.34
CA TYR A 316 -0.35 -3.86 -8.27
C TYR A 316 0.53 -3.77 -9.51
N ASN A 317 -0.08 -3.66 -10.69
CA ASN A 317 0.58 -3.62 -11.99
C ASN A 317 1.11 -2.23 -12.41
N GLY A 318 0.90 -1.19 -11.60
CA GLY A 318 1.43 0.15 -11.87
C GLY A 318 0.52 1.09 -12.66
N TYR A 319 -0.77 0.76 -12.79
CA TYR A 319 -1.76 1.53 -13.56
C TYR A 319 -2.55 2.53 -12.69
N TRP A 320 -1.92 3.10 -11.65
CA TRP A 320 -2.60 4.11 -10.80
C TRP A 320 -3.10 5.31 -11.60
N TRP A 321 -2.34 5.78 -12.59
CA TRP A 321 -2.65 6.94 -13.41
C TRP A 321 -3.42 6.58 -14.69
N SER A 322 -4.01 5.38 -14.77
CA SER A 322 -4.78 4.97 -15.95
C SER A 322 -6.24 5.44 -15.88
N PRO A 323 -6.86 5.71 -17.05
CA PRO A 323 -8.26 6.14 -17.11
C PRO A 323 -9.24 5.15 -16.47
N GLU A 324 -8.99 3.84 -16.61
CA GLU A 324 -9.86 2.82 -16.01
C GLU A 324 -9.78 2.81 -14.48
N ARG A 325 -8.61 3.07 -13.88
CA ARG A 325 -8.50 3.20 -12.43
C ARG A 325 -9.24 4.44 -11.94
N GLU A 326 -9.13 5.57 -12.66
CA GLU A 326 -9.84 6.80 -12.33
C GLU A 326 -11.36 6.61 -12.36
N MET A 327 -11.88 5.92 -13.39
CA MET A 327 -13.31 5.58 -13.46
C MET A 327 -13.75 4.72 -12.28
N LEU A 328 -12.98 3.71 -11.92
CA LEU A 328 -13.27 2.87 -10.76
C LEU A 328 -13.26 3.67 -9.46
N GLN A 329 -12.30 4.60 -9.30
CA GLN A 329 -12.22 5.47 -8.12
C GLN A 329 -13.48 6.32 -7.95
N VAL A 330 -13.98 6.91 -9.04
CA VAL A 330 -15.23 7.69 -8.99
C VAL A 330 -16.42 6.84 -8.52
N MET A 331 -16.52 5.59 -8.98
CA MET A 331 -17.56 4.66 -8.52
C MET A 331 -17.38 4.29 -7.05
N ILE A 332 -16.15 4.02 -6.63
CA ILE A 332 -15.82 3.71 -5.25
C ILE A 332 -16.18 4.89 -4.35
N ASP A 333 -15.70 6.09 -4.66
CA ASP A 333 -15.95 7.30 -3.88
C ASP A 333 -17.44 7.62 -3.79
N LYS A 334 -18.20 7.42 -4.87
CA LYS A 334 -19.66 7.56 -4.87
C LYS A 334 -20.34 6.61 -3.89
N SER A 335 -19.86 5.38 -3.76
CA SER A 335 -20.40 4.40 -2.81
C SER A 335 -20.13 4.78 -1.35
N GLN A 336 -19.14 5.65 -1.10
CA GLN A 336 -18.71 6.03 0.25
C GLN A 336 -19.43 7.26 0.83
N GLU A 337 -20.20 7.99 0.05
CA GLU A 337 -20.88 9.22 0.49
C GLU A 337 -21.75 9.02 1.75
N THR A 338 -22.30 7.82 1.93
CA THR A 338 -23.14 7.45 3.08
C THR A 338 -22.39 6.67 4.17
N VAL A 339 -21.12 6.36 3.97
CA VAL A 339 -20.33 5.56 4.93
C VAL A 339 -19.81 6.46 6.05
N ASN A 340 -20.73 6.80 6.97
CA ASN A 340 -20.47 7.66 8.12
C ASN A 340 -20.91 6.95 9.40
N GLY A 341 -20.14 7.05 10.46
CA GLY A 341 -20.49 6.45 11.74
C GLY A 341 -19.28 5.98 12.53
N LYS A 342 -19.46 4.97 13.36
CA LYS A 342 -18.45 4.49 14.28
C LYS A 342 -18.36 2.98 14.29
N VAL A 343 -17.13 2.49 14.47
CA VAL A 343 -16.84 1.07 14.67
C VAL A 343 -16.00 0.89 15.92
N ARG A 344 -16.41 -0.01 16.78
CA ARG A 344 -15.66 -0.41 17.96
C ARG A 344 -14.97 -1.74 17.73
N LEU A 345 -13.68 -1.77 17.99
CA LEU A 345 -12.82 -2.94 17.80
C LEU A 345 -12.22 -3.40 19.13
N LYS A 346 -12.05 -4.72 19.23
CA LYS A 346 -11.24 -5.39 20.24
C LYS A 346 -10.02 -5.98 19.55
N LEU A 347 -8.83 -5.50 19.90
CA LEU A 347 -7.54 -5.97 19.43
C LEU A 347 -6.98 -6.95 20.46
N TYR A 348 -6.68 -8.18 20.04
CA TYR A 348 -6.23 -9.20 20.97
C TYR A 348 -5.44 -10.31 20.28
N LYS A 349 -4.18 -10.45 20.67
CA LYS A 349 -3.29 -11.57 20.25
C LYS A 349 -3.40 -11.90 18.76
N GLY A 350 -3.06 -10.92 17.92
CA GLY A 350 -3.09 -11.04 16.46
C GLY A 350 -4.46 -10.89 15.80
N ASN A 351 -5.54 -10.75 16.59
CA ASN A 351 -6.90 -10.67 16.06
C ASN A 351 -7.48 -9.28 16.14
N VAL A 352 -8.23 -8.91 15.08
CA VAL A 352 -9.09 -7.73 15.02
C VAL A 352 -10.54 -8.18 15.10
N ILE A 353 -11.22 -7.88 16.18
CA ILE A 353 -12.59 -8.33 16.44
C ILE A 353 -13.51 -7.11 16.46
N VAL A 354 -14.47 -7.06 15.55
CA VAL A 354 -15.53 -6.04 15.55
C VAL A 354 -16.51 -6.34 16.68
N VAL A 355 -16.65 -5.39 17.61
CA VAL A 355 -17.55 -5.54 18.78
C VAL A 355 -18.71 -4.56 18.78
N GLY A 356 -18.76 -3.62 17.83
CA GLY A 356 -19.87 -2.70 17.65
C GLY A 356 -19.73 -1.86 16.40
N ARG A 357 -20.84 -1.43 15.85
CA ARG A 357 -20.96 -0.49 14.73
C ARG A 357 -22.22 0.33 14.88
N ALA A 358 -22.16 1.61 14.55
CA ALA A 358 -23.28 2.52 14.64
C ALA A 358 -23.18 3.62 13.58
N SER A 359 -24.31 4.02 13.03
CA SER A 359 -24.45 5.23 12.21
C SER A 359 -25.73 5.93 12.58
N GLU A 360 -25.66 7.18 13.02
CA GLU A 360 -26.83 7.95 13.45
C GLU A 360 -27.70 8.40 12.29
N THR A 361 -27.11 8.66 11.13
CA THR A 361 -27.79 9.32 9.99
C THR A 361 -27.89 8.46 8.74
N ASN A 362 -27.07 7.45 8.60
CA ASN A 362 -26.93 6.68 7.35
C ASN A 362 -27.17 5.17 7.53
N SER A 363 -27.62 4.71 8.72
CA SER A 363 -27.90 3.30 8.93
C SER A 363 -29.06 2.83 8.05
N LEU A 364 -28.82 1.76 7.31
CA LEU A 364 -29.82 0.98 6.59
C LEU A 364 -30.29 -0.24 7.43
N PHE A 365 -29.66 -0.46 8.59
CA PHE A 365 -30.09 -1.48 9.54
C PHE A 365 -31.28 -0.93 10.34
N ASP A 366 -32.45 -1.51 10.10
CA ASP A 366 -33.69 -1.19 10.80
C ASP A 366 -34.01 -2.33 11.77
N GLU A 367 -33.94 -2.04 13.06
CA GLU A 367 -34.16 -3.02 14.12
C GLU A 367 -35.59 -3.54 14.13
N ALA A 368 -36.59 -2.71 13.79
CA ALA A 368 -37.98 -3.09 13.75
C ALA A 368 -38.28 -4.10 12.62
N ILE A 369 -37.50 -4.02 11.51
CA ILE A 369 -37.62 -4.98 10.40
C ILE A 369 -36.78 -6.23 10.65
N ALA A 370 -35.60 -6.07 11.28
CA ALA A 370 -34.66 -7.15 11.47
C ALA A 370 -34.92 -8.06 12.67
N THR A 371 -35.82 -7.62 13.59
CA THR A 371 -36.20 -8.41 14.78
C THR A 371 -36.93 -9.70 14.40
N PHE A 372 -36.76 -10.74 15.23
CA PHE A 372 -37.57 -11.97 15.13
C PHE A 372 -38.91 -11.87 15.87
N GLU A 373 -39.10 -10.80 16.62
CA GLU A 373 -40.38 -10.52 17.30
C GLU A 373 -41.30 -9.77 16.33
N ASP A 374 -42.55 -10.18 16.26
CA ASP A 374 -43.52 -9.59 15.34
C ASP A 374 -44.13 -8.33 15.98
N ASP A 375 -43.33 -7.27 16.04
CA ASP A 375 -43.74 -5.98 16.57
C ASP A 375 -44.24 -5.07 15.43
N ASP A 376 -45.50 -4.68 15.52
CA ASP A 376 -46.19 -3.63 14.74
C ASP A 376 -46.29 -3.80 13.21
N GLY A 377 -46.02 -5.00 12.64
CA GLY A 377 -46.26 -5.26 11.21
C GLY A 377 -45.34 -4.54 10.25
N ALA A 378 -44.10 -4.20 10.68
CA ALA A 378 -43.08 -3.57 9.84
C ALA A 378 -42.65 -4.47 8.66
N TYR A 379 -42.77 -5.80 8.82
CA TYR A 379 -42.51 -6.79 7.78
C TYR A 379 -43.67 -7.82 7.70
N ASN A 380 -44.28 -7.96 6.50
CA ASN A 380 -45.27 -8.99 6.27
C ASN A 380 -44.64 -10.31 5.83
N GLN A 381 -44.57 -11.29 6.72
CA GLN A 381 -43.98 -12.61 6.44
C GLN A 381 -44.67 -13.36 5.30
N GLN A 382 -45.95 -13.09 5.00
CA GLN A 382 -46.69 -13.73 3.92
C GLN A 382 -46.15 -13.37 2.52
N ASP A 383 -45.59 -12.18 2.36
CA ASP A 383 -45.02 -11.74 1.06
C ASP A 383 -43.84 -12.59 0.62
N ALA A 384 -43.11 -13.19 1.56
CA ALA A 384 -42.00 -14.09 1.28
C ALA A 384 -42.42 -15.35 0.52
N GLU A 385 -43.67 -15.88 0.76
CA GLU A 385 -44.16 -17.06 0.06
C GLU A 385 -44.26 -16.84 -1.46
N GLY A 386 -44.80 -15.70 -1.89
CA GLY A 386 -44.92 -15.35 -3.30
C GLY A 386 -43.55 -15.21 -3.98
N PHE A 387 -42.66 -14.48 -3.34
CA PHE A 387 -41.29 -14.31 -3.81
C PHE A 387 -40.56 -15.64 -3.98
N ILE A 388 -40.63 -16.54 -2.97
CA ILE A 388 -39.99 -17.87 -3.01
C ILE A 388 -40.58 -18.72 -4.14
N LYS A 389 -41.94 -18.74 -4.30
CA LYS A 389 -42.60 -19.51 -5.36
C LYS A 389 -42.13 -19.10 -6.75
N LEU A 390 -42.03 -17.80 -7.03
CA LEU A 390 -41.54 -17.28 -8.31
C LEU A 390 -40.09 -17.66 -8.55
N ASN A 391 -39.20 -17.45 -7.58
CA ASN A 391 -37.78 -17.85 -7.69
C ASN A 391 -37.58 -19.36 -7.83
N ALA A 392 -38.46 -20.17 -7.25
CA ALA A 392 -38.41 -21.62 -7.35
C ALA A 392 -38.83 -22.17 -8.73
N LEU A 393 -39.49 -21.41 -9.62
CA LEU A 393 -39.94 -21.91 -10.91
C LEU A 393 -38.85 -22.55 -11.73
N ARG A 394 -37.69 -21.90 -11.89
CA ARG A 394 -36.52 -22.43 -12.63
C ARG A 394 -36.02 -23.74 -12.01
N LEU A 395 -35.94 -23.81 -10.67
CA LEU A 395 -35.46 -24.99 -9.95
C LEU A 395 -36.41 -26.17 -10.08
N ARG A 396 -37.71 -25.94 -9.97
CA ARG A 396 -38.75 -26.95 -10.18
C ARG A 396 -38.75 -27.47 -11.60
N THR A 397 -38.58 -26.60 -12.59
CA THR A 397 -38.51 -26.99 -14.01
C THR A 397 -37.25 -27.84 -14.28
N ALA A 398 -36.12 -27.48 -13.75
CA ALA A 398 -34.90 -28.28 -13.88
C ALA A 398 -35.00 -29.63 -13.13
N GLY A 399 -35.57 -29.64 -11.92
CA GLY A 399 -35.74 -30.85 -11.12
C GLY A 399 -36.71 -31.89 -11.73
N ARG A 400 -37.69 -31.47 -12.54
CA ARG A 400 -38.60 -32.37 -13.25
C ARG A 400 -37.96 -33.11 -14.43
N LYS A 401 -36.77 -32.66 -14.89
CA LYS A 401 -36.03 -33.24 -16.02
C LYS A 401 -34.92 -34.18 -15.58
N LYS A 402 -34.68 -34.29 -14.28
CA LYS A 402 -33.83 -35.29 -13.65
C LYS A 402 -34.63 -36.51 -13.29
#